data_3997192fc5a5bebcbe70c8be5a25071e
#
_entry.id   3997192fc5a5bebcbe70c8be5a25071e
#
_cell.length_a   1.000
_cell.length_b   1.000
_cell.length_c   1.000
_cell.angle_alpha   90.00
_cell.angle_beta   90.00
_cell.angle_gamma   90.00
#
_symmetry.space_group_name_H-M   'P 1'
#
loop_
_entity.id
_entity.type
_entity.pdbx_description
1 polymer ?
#
loop_
_entity_poly.entity_id
_entity_poly.type
_entity_poly.pdbx_seq_one_letter_code
_entity_poly.pdbx_strand_id
1 'polypeptide(L)'
;MPQPPHGDTSYTLAAVGDIACEPDDAQNAATPAALKCGSPSLGGFSAEFATAQQADAMHPDAVALLGDEQYEVGKLTDFEQSFEQAWGGLKMLERPAPGNHEYYAYTKKGDNEVGQNGTGYFAYFNGHTQAGTPNAQGQAGDDTAANQGWYSYNVGNWHIVSLNIECNSAAFNNDCSTTDGGLLAQETQWLATDLASNRQACTIAYWHQPTFTAADPVSATLPNPSVPGADSAEGLAADAWWKLLYKSHATLVLNGHEHYYARFRPMDPAGNYDPRNGIPQFIVGSGGEALDTLATNADGSYSNPNVVTAQDQAYGVMKLTLHEHSYSWDYQPALAGPNASATAMSYSDSGSASCRG
;
A
#
# COMPACT_ATOMS: atom_id res chain seq x y z
N MET A 1 46.68 -11.03 -1.69
CA MET A 1 45.89 -10.28 -2.70
C MET A 1 44.83 -9.54 -1.92
N PRO A 2 44.66 -8.24 -2.09
CA PRO A 2 43.55 -7.54 -1.44
C PRO A 2 42.25 -8.08 -2.06
N GLN A 3 41.25 -8.40 -1.20
CA GLN A 3 39.90 -8.67 -1.66
C GLN A 3 39.39 -7.48 -2.46
N PRO A 4 38.67 -7.72 -3.60
CA PRO A 4 38.02 -6.63 -4.28
C PRO A 4 37.04 -5.95 -3.30
N PRO A 5 36.82 -4.64 -3.40
CA PRO A 5 35.84 -3.97 -2.56
C PRO A 5 34.51 -4.68 -2.78
N HIS A 6 33.84 -5.06 -1.68
CA HIS A 6 32.46 -5.50 -1.72
C HIS A 6 31.67 -4.36 -2.36
N GLY A 7 31.23 -4.55 -3.60
CA GLY A 7 30.30 -3.61 -4.22
C GLY A 7 29.09 -3.53 -3.31
N ASP A 8 28.64 -2.32 -3.02
CA ASP A 8 27.44 -2.05 -2.24
C ASP A 8 26.27 -2.75 -2.94
N THR A 9 25.83 -3.87 -2.37
CA THR A 9 24.74 -4.64 -2.96
C THR A 9 23.44 -3.93 -2.60
N SER A 10 22.78 -3.35 -3.57
CA SER A 10 21.48 -2.73 -3.40
C SER A 10 20.38 -3.61 -3.99
N TYR A 11 19.19 -3.49 -3.43
CA TYR A 11 17.97 -4.15 -3.88
C TYR A 11 16.91 -3.12 -4.24
N THR A 12 16.03 -3.46 -5.17
CA THR A 12 14.93 -2.59 -5.58
C THR A 12 13.62 -3.14 -5.04
N LEU A 13 12.90 -2.32 -4.28
CA LEU A 13 11.50 -2.54 -3.90
C LEU A 13 10.63 -1.54 -4.64
N ALA A 14 9.71 -2.00 -5.47
CA ALA A 14 8.65 -1.17 -6.01
C ALA A 14 7.49 -1.15 -5.01
N ALA A 15 6.79 -0.02 -4.85
CA ALA A 15 5.65 0.09 -3.95
C ALA A 15 4.52 0.92 -4.58
N VAL A 16 3.30 0.39 -4.51
CA VAL A 16 2.10 1.02 -5.06
C VAL A 16 0.84 0.33 -4.50
N GLY A 17 -0.26 1.04 -4.36
CA GLY A 17 -1.58 0.54 -4.03
C GLY A 17 -2.65 1.15 -4.92
N ASP A 18 -3.93 0.74 -4.73
CA ASP A 18 -5.11 1.33 -5.36
C ASP A 18 -5.05 1.17 -6.90
N ILE A 19 -5.14 -0.09 -7.38
CA ILE A 19 -4.59 -0.46 -8.68
C ILE A 19 -5.66 -0.73 -9.73
N ALA A 20 -6.29 -1.92 -9.70
CA ALA A 20 -7.00 -2.43 -10.86
C ALA A 20 -8.50 -2.21 -10.80
N CYS A 21 -9.03 -1.72 -11.90
CA CYS A 21 -10.46 -1.48 -12.05
C CYS A 21 -11.26 -2.74 -12.28
N GLU A 22 -12.55 -2.60 -12.04
CA GLU A 22 -13.57 -3.58 -12.38
C GLU A 22 -13.65 -3.78 -13.90
N PRO A 23 -13.53 -5.05 -14.40
CA PRO A 23 -13.40 -5.31 -15.83
C PRO A 23 -14.71 -5.06 -16.61
N ASP A 24 -15.87 -5.14 -15.97
CA ASP A 24 -17.18 -5.06 -16.60
C ASP A 24 -17.99 -3.81 -16.28
N ASP A 25 -17.35 -2.74 -15.84
CA ASP A 25 -18.05 -1.46 -15.70
C ASP A 25 -18.69 -1.08 -17.03
N ALA A 26 -20.01 -0.92 -17.00
CA ALA A 26 -20.85 -0.64 -18.19
C ALA A 26 -20.44 0.64 -18.95
N GLN A 27 -19.67 1.52 -18.35
CA GLN A 27 -19.07 2.67 -19.05
C GLN A 27 -17.85 2.26 -19.90
N ASN A 28 -17.36 1.05 -19.76
CA ASN A 28 -16.13 0.52 -20.35
C ASN A 28 -16.35 -0.52 -21.45
N ALA A 29 -17.59 -0.94 -21.69
CA ALA A 29 -17.92 -2.03 -22.63
C ALA A 29 -17.56 -1.79 -24.11
N ALA A 30 -16.97 -0.67 -24.46
CA ALA A 30 -16.74 -0.29 -25.86
C ALA A 30 -15.29 -0.35 -26.32
N THR A 31 -14.30 -0.31 -25.43
CA THR A 31 -12.88 -0.41 -25.83
C THR A 31 -12.00 -0.80 -24.64
N PRO A 32 -10.88 -1.54 -24.86
CA PRO A 32 -9.87 -1.76 -23.81
C PRO A 32 -9.24 -0.47 -23.25
N ALA A 33 -9.46 0.65 -23.91
CA ALA A 33 -9.03 1.98 -23.50
C ALA A 33 -10.03 2.70 -22.56
N ALA A 34 -11.13 2.07 -22.23
CA ALA A 34 -12.23 2.65 -21.48
C ALA A 34 -12.49 1.93 -20.15
N LEU A 35 -11.50 1.28 -19.58
CA LEU A 35 -11.58 0.85 -18.19
C LEU A 35 -11.77 2.09 -17.30
N LYS A 36 -12.52 1.96 -16.21
CA LYS A 36 -12.82 3.05 -15.26
C LYS A 36 -11.57 3.81 -14.81
N CYS A 37 -10.50 3.08 -14.60
CA CYS A 37 -9.19 3.63 -14.31
C CYS A 37 -8.46 4.18 -15.53
N GLY A 38 -9.10 4.19 -16.68
CA GLY A 38 -8.62 4.87 -17.87
C GLY A 38 -8.64 6.36 -17.65
N SER A 39 -7.53 6.93 -17.20
CA SER A 39 -7.44 8.38 -17.10
C SER A 39 -7.41 9.01 -18.47
N PRO A 40 -8.25 10.03 -18.76
CA PRO A 40 -8.10 10.84 -19.95
C PRO A 40 -6.70 11.44 -20.10
N SER A 41 -5.98 11.65 -18.97
CA SER A 41 -4.61 12.16 -18.94
C SER A 41 -3.59 11.17 -19.52
N LEU A 42 -3.87 9.88 -19.51
CA LEU A 42 -3.02 8.83 -20.08
C LEU A 42 -3.35 8.47 -21.52
N GLY A 43 -4.20 9.25 -22.20
CA GLY A 43 -4.45 9.09 -23.63
C GLY A 43 -5.24 7.83 -23.99
N GLY A 44 -6.03 7.30 -23.07
CA GLY A 44 -6.82 6.09 -23.26
C GLY A 44 -6.07 4.80 -22.94
N PHE A 45 -4.87 4.87 -22.36
CA PHE A 45 -4.24 3.74 -21.68
C PHE A 45 -4.84 3.62 -20.28
N SER A 46 -5.12 2.41 -19.86
CA SER A 46 -5.48 2.14 -18.46
C SER A 46 -4.29 2.50 -17.56
N ALA A 47 -4.56 3.19 -16.47
CA ALA A 47 -3.53 3.62 -15.53
C ALA A 47 -2.83 2.42 -14.88
N GLU A 48 -3.57 1.34 -14.59
CA GLU A 48 -3.04 0.10 -14.04
C GLU A 48 -1.97 -0.55 -14.93
N PHE A 49 -2.16 -0.53 -16.27
CA PHE A 49 -1.14 -1.02 -17.22
C PHE A 49 0.08 -0.11 -17.25
N ALA A 50 -0.12 1.20 -17.17
CA ALA A 50 0.99 2.15 -17.17
C ALA A 50 1.85 2.02 -15.91
N THR A 51 1.24 1.83 -14.76
CA THR A 51 1.95 1.63 -13.49
C THR A 51 2.62 0.26 -13.42
N ALA A 52 2.00 -0.80 -13.95
CA ALA A 52 2.62 -2.11 -14.10
C ALA A 52 3.89 -2.05 -14.98
N GLN A 53 3.82 -1.39 -16.12
CA GLN A 53 4.98 -1.18 -16.99
C GLN A 53 6.08 -0.35 -16.30
N GLN A 54 5.69 0.65 -15.51
CA GLN A 54 6.63 1.45 -14.75
C GLN A 54 7.33 0.60 -13.66
N ALA A 55 6.58 -0.24 -12.95
CA ALA A 55 7.12 -1.15 -11.95
C ALA A 55 8.09 -2.17 -12.57
N ASP A 56 7.72 -2.79 -13.70
CA ASP A 56 8.59 -3.74 -14.43
C ASP A 56 9.89 -3.09 -14.90
N ALA A 57 9.81 -1.84 -15.40
CA ALA A 57 10.99 -1.09 -15.85
C ALA A 57 11.97 -0.76 -14.71
N MET A 58 11.55 -0.81 -13.46
CA MET A 58 12.43 -0.66 -12.30
C MET A 58 13.28 -1.90 -12.03
N HIS A 59 12.95 -3.04 -12.64
CA HIS A 59 13.56 -4.36 -12.38
C HIS A 59 13.57 -4.69 -10.87
N PRO A 60 12.41 -4.76 -10.22
CA PRO A 60 12.33 -4.94 -8.78
C PRO A 60 12.76 -6.34 -8.33
N ASP A 61 13.37 -6.42 -7.14
CA ASP A 61 13.59 -7.67 -6.42
C ASP A 61 12.32 -8.12 -5.67
N ALA A 62 11.45 -7.16 -5.32
CA ALA A 62 10.12 -7.40 -4.78
C ALA A 62 9.20 -6.19 -5.09
N VAL A 63 7.90 -6.43 -5.06
CA VAL A 63 6.85 -5.42 -5.26
C VAL A 63 5.94 -5.43 -4.03
N ALA A 64 5.94 -4.37 -3.22
CA ALA A 64 4.98 -4.18 -2.15
C ALA A 64 3.69 -3.60 -2.73
N LEU A 65 2.62 -4.39 -2.70
CA LEU A 65 1.27 -3.93 -3.03
C LEU A 65 0.60 -3.45 -1.75
N LEU A 66 0.05 -2.24 -1.77
CA LEU A 66 -0.35 -1.51 -0.57
C LEU A 66 -1.87 -1.56 -0.32
N GLY A 67 -2.53 -2.59 -0.85
CA GLY A 67 -3.97 -2.81 -0.73
C GLY A 67 -4.77 -2.22 -1.88
N ASP A 68 -6.03 -2.61 -1.94
CA ASP A 68 -6.96 -2.29 -3.01
C ASP A 68 -6.36 -2.63 -4.39
N GLU A 69 -5.92 -3.88 -4.51
CA GLU A 69 -5.35 -4.39 -5.75
C GLU A 69 -6.43 -4.53 -6.83
N GLN A 70 -7.67 -4.88 -6.43
CA GLN A 70 -8.77 -5.11 -7.37
C GLN A 70 -10.10 -4.50 -6.91
N TYR A 71 -10.54 -3.48 -7.57
CA TYR A 71 -11.84 -2.83 -7.42
C TYR A 71 -12.94 -3.64 -8.14
N GLU A 72 -14.25 -3.57 -7.74
CA GLU A 72 -14.72 -2.76 -6.60
C GLU A 72 -14.87 -3.59 -5.32
N VAL A 73 -14.82 -4.92 -5.43
CA VAL A 73 -15.11 -5.84 -4.31
C VAL A 73 -14.18 -7.06 -4.26
N GLY A 74 -13.01 -6.96 -4.85
CA GLY A 74 -11.93 -7.95 -4.75
C GLY A 74 -12.31 -9.37 -5.20
N LYS A 75 -13.12 -9.52 -6.26
CA LYS A 75 -13.49 -10.84 -6.75
C LYS A 75 -12.35 -11.54 -7.47
N LEU A 76 -12.28 -12.86 -7.31
CA LEU A 76 -11.29 -13.67 -8.05
C LEU A 76 -11.41 -13.49 -9.57
N THR A 77 -12.65 -13.46 -10.09
CA THR A 77 -12.87 -13.27 -11.55
C THR A 77 -12.34 -11.94 -12.05
N ASP A 78 -12.41 -10.90 -11.23
CA ASP A 78 -11.97 -9.56 -11.60
C ASP A 78 -10.45 -9.46 -11.49
N PHE A 79 -9.85 -10.09 -10.48
CA PHE A 79 -8.40 -10.31 -10.44
C PHE A 79 -7.89 -10.99 -11.71
N GLU A 80 -8.57 -12.05 -12.18
CA GLU A 80 -8.18 -12.80 -13.39
C GLU A 80 -8.38 -11.98 -14.69
N GLN A 81 -9.37 -11.08 -14.72
CA GLN A 81 -9.77 -10.36 -15.92
C GLN A 81 -9.16 -8.95 -16.02
N SER A 82 -8.75 -8.35 -14.91
CA SER A 82 -8.18 -7.00 -14.85
C SER A 82 -6.77 -7.03 -14.29
N PHE A 83 -6.59 -7.21 -12.99
CA PHE A 83 -5.27 -7.18 -12.35
C PHE A 83 -4.24 -8.11 -13.01
N GLU A 84 -4.59 -9.38 -13.26
CA GLU A 84 -3.70 -10.37 -13.91
C GLU A 84 -3.24 -9.89 -15.29
N GLN A 85 -4.11 -9.18 -16.04
CA GLN A 85 -3.77 -8.71 -17.38
C GLN A 85 -2.71 -7.60 -17.36
N ALA A 86 -2.70 -6.78 -16.31
CA ALA A 86 -1.75 -5.69 -16.15
C ALA A 86 -0.52 -6.12 -15.33
N TRP A 87 -0.75 -6.67 -14.14
CA TRP A 87 0.27 -6.94 -13.12
C TRP A 87 0.74 -8.40 -13.05
N GLY A 88 0.00 -9.34 -13.63
CA GLY A 88 0.32 -10.78 -13.57
C GLY A 88 1.73 -11.16 -14.01
N GLY A 89 2.38 -10.33 -14.84
CA GLY A 89 3.79 -10.50 -15.22
C GLY A 89 4.76 -10.34 -14.04
N LEU A 90 4.38 -9.61 -12.99
CA LEU A 90 5.16 -9.36 -11.78
C LEU A 90 4.77 -10.26 -10.60
N LYS A 91 3.74 -11.09 -10.75
CA LYS A 91 3.09 -11.87 -9.69
C LYS A 91 4.06 -12.58 -8.75
N MET A 92 5.13 -13.15 -9.25
CA MET A 92 6.12 -13.87 -8.41
C MET A 92 6.90 -12.95 -7.47
N LEU A 93 6.98 -11.66 -7.79
CA LEU A 93 7.68 -10.65 -7.01
C LEU A 93 6.74 -9.90 -6.06
N GLU A 94 5.43 -10.00 -6.29
CA GLU A 94 4.41 -9.31 -5.52
C GLU A 94 4.34 -9.80 -4.07
N ARG A 95 4.15 -8.84 -3.18
CA ARG A 95 3.99 -9.02 -1.74
C ARG A 95 2.83 -8.13 -1.29
N PRO A 96 1.59 -8.63 -1.43
CA PRO A 96 0.41 -7.81 -1.21
C PRO A 96 0.07 -7.64 0.28
N ALA A 97 -0.47 -6.49 0.65
CA ALA A 97 -1.31 -6.29 1.82
C ALA A 97 -2.74 -6.07 1.32
N PRO A 98 -3.77 -6.64 1.94
CA PRO A 98 -5.12 -6.41 1.47
C PRO A 98 -5.62 -5.01 1.85
N GLY A 99 -6.54 -4.45 1.05
CA GLY A 99 -7.28 -3.25 1.37
C GLY A 99 -8.77 -3.51 1.62
N ASN A 100 -9.54 -2.45 1.81
CA ASN A 100 -10.95 -2.56 2.13
C ASN A 100 -11.78 -3.10 0.96
N HIS A 101 -11.39 -2.85 -0.28
CA HIS A 101 -12.07 -3.38 -1.45
C HIS A 101 -11.95 -4.90 -1.56
N GLU A 102 -10.90 -5.51 -1.09
CA GLU A 102 -10.77 -6.97 -1.00
C GLU A 102 -11.73 -7.58 0.03
N TYR A 103 -12.10 -6.82 1.07
CA TYR A 103 -12.95 -7.30 2.17
C TYR A 103 -14.42 -6.90 2.06
N TYR A 104 -14.81 -6.09 1.10
CA TYR A 104 -16.22 -5.76 0.91
C TYR A 104 -17.05 -7.02 0.67
N ALA A 105 -18.15 -7.14 1.44
CA ALA A 105 -19.10 -8.24 1.37
C ALA A 105 -20.49 -7.81 0.89
N TYR A 106 -20.64 -6.57 0.47
CA TYR A 106 -21.91 -6.01 0.02
C TYR A 106 -22.03 -5.96 -1.50
N THR A 107 -23.25 -5.86 -1.96
CA THR A 107 -23.55 -5.56 -3.36
C THR A 107 -23.48 -4.05 -3.56
N LYS A 108 -22.64 -3.57 -4.44
CA LYS A 108 -22.60 -2.17 -4.81
C LYS A 108 -23.96 -1.75 -5.37
N LYS A 109 -24.46 -0.57 -4.98
CA LYS A 109 -25.74 -0.07 -5.46
C LYS A 109 -25.66 0.20 -6.97
N GLY A 110 -26.31 -0.66 -7.75
CA GLY A 110 -26.40 -0.51 -9.20
C GLY A 110 -25.72 -1.61 -10.01
N ASP A 111 -24.88 -2.43 -9.39
CA ASP A 111 -24.41 -3.68 -9.96
C ASP A 111 -24.84 -4.86 -9.07
N ASN A 112 -24.84 -6.06 -9.62
CA ASN A 112 -25.25 -7.28 -8.90
C ASN A 112 -24.04 -7.99 -8.28
N GLU A 113 -22.96 -7.29 -8.06
CA GLU A 113 -21.72 -7.84 -7.58
C GLU A 113 -21.76 -8.07 -6.07
N VAL A 114 -21.37 -9.25 -5.65
CA VAL A 114 -21.26 -9.63 -4.25
C VAL A 114 -19.77 -9.80 -3.93
N GLY A 115 -19.27 -8.98 -3.05
CA GLY A 115 -17.92 -9.09 -2.56
C GLY A 115 -17.66 -10.44 -1.86
N GLN A 116 -16.43 -10.86 -1.88
CA GLN A 116 -16.02 -12.19 -1.42
C GLN A 116 -15.38 -12.17 -0.03
N ASN A 117 -15.39 -11.04 0.65
CA ASN A 117 -14.87 -10.89 2.02
C ASN A 117 -13.46 -11.48 2.18
N GLY A 118 -12.53 -11.05 1.33
CA GLY A 118 -11.13 -11.47 1.29
C GLY A 118 -10.85 -12.75 0.49
N THR A 119 -11.86 -13.60 0.24
CA THR A 119 -11.57 -14.92 -0.38
C THR A 119 -11.10 -14.81 -1.82
N GLY A 120 -11.50 -13.80 -2.58
CA GLY A 120 -11.00 -13.57 -3.95
C GLY A 120 -9.51 -13.23 -3.96
N TYR A 121 -9.10 -12.34 -3.07
CA TYR A 121 -7.71 -11.96 -2.86
C TYR A 121 -6.82 -13.16 -2.49
N PHE A 122 -7.21 -13.94 -1.47
CA PHE A 122 -6.44 -15.12 -1.08
C PHE A 122 -6.45 -16.21 -2.16
N ALA A 123 -7.57 -16.37 -2.88
CA ALA A 123 -7.63 -17.31 -4.01
C ALA A 123 -6.64 -16.91 -5.11
N TYR A 124 -6.55 -15.62 -5.42
CA TYR A 124 -5.65 -15.12 -6.45
C TYR A 124 -4.19 -15.25 -6.03
N PHE A 125 -3.79 -14.71 -4.88
CA PHE A 125 -2.40 -14.69 -4.44
C PHE A 125 -1.92 -16.01 -3.83
N ASN A 126 -2.79 -16.77 -3.17
CA ASN A 126 -2.46 -18.02 -2.52
C ASN A 126 -2.92 -19.26 -3.31
N GLY A 127 -3.64 -19.08 -4.41
CA GLY A 127 -4.05 -20.17 -5.29
C GLY A 127 -5.17 -21.06 -4.76
N HIS A 128 -5.91 -20.62 -3.72
CA HIS A 128 -7.05 -21.37 -3.16
C HIS A 128 -8.07 -20.45 -2.48
N THR A 129 -9.30 -20.93 -2.43
CA THR A 129 -10.45 -20.21 -1.84
C THR A 129 -10.83 -20.68 -0.44
N GLN A 130 -10.13 -21.67 0.12
CA GLN A 130 -10.40 -22.20 1.45
C GLN A 130 -9.30 -21.81 2.42
N ALA A 131 -9.68 -21.11 3.47
CA ALA A 131 -8.82 -20.90 4.63
C ALA A 131 -8.28 -22.25 5.15
N GLY A 132 -7.04 -22.27 5.59
CA GLY A 132 -6.43 -23.48 6.13
C GLY A 132 -5.68 -24.37 5.14
N THR A 133 -5.63 -23.98 3.87
CA THR A 133 -4.81 -24.71 2.89
C THR A 133 -3.54 -23.92 2.59
N PRO A 134 -2.37 -24.32 3.12
CA PRO A 134 -1.13 -23.59 2.87
C PRO A 134 -0.83 -23.52 1.38
N ASN A 135 -0.58 -22.33 0.89
CA ASN A 135 -0.03 -22.16 -0.44
C ASN A 135 1.49 -22.33 -0.39
N ALA A 136 2.04 -23.08 -1.33
CA ALA A 136 3.47 -23.19 -1.51
C ALA A 136 4.18 -21.86 -1.78
N GLN A 137 3.43 -20.83 -2.18
CA GLN A 137 3.96 -19.50 -2.50
C GLN A 137 3.75 -18.47 -1.38
N GLY A 138 2.69 -18.58 -0.57
CA GLY A 138 2.45 -17.77 0.62
C GLY A 138 2.53 -16.25 0.37
N GLN A 139 2.10 -15.77 -0.81
CA GLN A 139 2.30 -14.38 -1.22
C GLN A 139 1.48 -13.40 -0.39
N ALA A 140 0.28 -13.82 0.02
CA ALA A 140 -0.63 -13.03 0.86
C ALA A 140 -0.61 -13.47 2.33
N GLY A 141 0.46 -14.11 2.76
CA GLY A 141 0.58 -14.60 4.13
C GLY A 141 -0.22 -15.86 4.42
N ASP A 142 -0.30 -16.21 5.69
CA ASP A 142 -1.05 -17.38 6.16
C ASP A 142 -2.55 -17.06 6.23
N ASP A 143 -3.35 -17.84 5.55
CA ASP A 143 -4.81 -17.76 5.57
C ASP A 143 -5.45 -18.97 6.26
N THR A 144 -4.65 -19.77 6.96
CA THR A 144 -5.07 -21.05 7.59
C THR A 144 -6.10 -20.85 8.70
N ALA A 145 -6.13 -19.68 9.33
CA ALA A 145 -7.04 -19.36 10.41
C ALA A 145 -7.80 -18.07 10.10
N ALA A 146 -8.78 -18.14 9.21
CA ALA A 146 -9.71 -17.05 8.94
C ALA A 146 -9.09 -15.77 8.33
N ASN A 147 -8.40 -15.93 7.20
CA ASN A 147 -7.97 -14.77 6.41
C ASN A 147 -7.02 -13.80 7.16
N GLN A 148 -5.97 -14.32 7.76
CA GLN A 148 -5.03 -13.50 8.51
C GLN A 148 -4.36 -12.44 7.61
N GLY A 149 -3.67 -12.85 6.56
CA GLY A 149 -3.14 -11.93 5.55
C GLY A 149 -1.94 -11.08 5.97
N TRP A 150 -1.40 -11.26 7.18
CA TRP A 150 -0.19 -10.57 7.61
C TRP A 150 1.02 -11.50 7.59
N TYR A 151 2.17 -10.96 7.28
CA TYR A 151 3.43 -11.71 7.19
C TYR A 151 4.63 -10.77 7.15
N SER A 152 5.83 -11.35 7.24
CA SER A 152 7.07 -10.64 7.02
C SER A 152 7.99 -11.39 6.07
N TYR A 153 8.89 -10.69 5.43
CA TYR A 153 9.91 -11.23 4.53
C TYR A 153 11.15 -10.34 4.54
N ASN A 154 12.25 -10.84 3.97
CA ASN A 154 13.48 -10.08 3.90
C ASN A 154 13.88 -9.83 2.45
N VAL A 155 14.39 -8.63 2.19
CA VAL A 155 15.04 -8.25 0.94
C VAL A 155 16.44 -7.74 1.30
N GLY A 156 17.46 -8.53 1.03
CA GLY A 156 18.82 -8.25 1.51
C GLY A 156 18.87 -8.11 3.04
N ASN A 157 19.35 -6.97 3.53
CA ASN A 157 19.44 -6.64 4.95
C ASN A 157 18.21 -5.90 5.49
N TRP A 158 17.12 -5.92 4.73
CA TRP A 158 15.88 -5.27 5.11
C TRP A 158 14.84 -6.27 5.55
N HIS A 159 14.22 -5.99 6.68
CA HIS A 159 13.02 -6.68 7.15
C HIS A 159 11.79 -5.91 6.69
N ILE A 160 10.87 -6.60 6.04
CA ILE A 160 9.68 -5.97 5.46
C ILE A 160 8.45 -6.68 6.01
N VAL A 161 7.51 -5.91 6.54
CA VAL A 161 6.32 -6.39 7.24
C VAL A 161 5.08 -5.91 6.49
N SER A 162 4.26 -6.85 6.05
CA SER A 162 2.91 -6.64 5.50
C SER A 162 1.88 -6.89 6.57
N LEU A 163 0.97 -5.94 6.80
CA LEU A 163 -0.07 -5.99 7.82
C LEU A 163 -1.47 -5.89 7.19
N ASN A 164 -2.45 -6.48 7.88
CA ASN A 164 -3.84 -6.50 7.45
C ASN A 164 -4.71 -5.64 8.38
N ILE A 165 -4.99 -4.43 7.97
CA ILE A 165 -5.75 -3.44 8.76
C ILE A 165 -7.27 -3.65 8.70
N GLU A 166 -7.79 -4.58 7.90
CA GLU A 166 -9.21 -4.72 7.55
C GLU A 166 -10.07 -5.32 8.67
N CYS A 167 -9.82 -4.90 9.90
CA CYS A 167 -10.50 -5.38 11.10
C CYS A 167 -11.99 -5.04 11.16
N ASN A 168 -12.45 -4.02 10.45
CA ASN A 168 -13.86 -3.66 10.31
C ASN A 168 -14.57 -4.49 9.23
N SER A 169 -14.09 -5.69 8.97
CA SER A 169 -14.69 -6.64 8.04
C SER A 169 -15.31 -7.82 8.76
N ALA A 170 -16.23 -8.52 8.08
CA ALA A 170 -16.83 -9.74 8.61
C ALA A 170 -15.79 -10.85 8.86
N ALA A 171 -14.67 -10.87 8.13
CA ALA A 171 -13.58 -11.79 8.35
C ALA A 171 -12.92 -11.61 9.73
N PHE A 172 -12.87 -10.39 10.22
CA PHE A 172 -12.38 -10.05 11.56
C PHE A 172 -13.50 -9.93 12.61
N ASN A 173 -14.74 -10.36 12.28
CA ASN A 173 -15.92 -10.19 13.11
C ASN A 173 -16.23 -8.71 13.47
N ASN A 174 -15.79 -7.77 12.65
CA ASN A 174 -15.83 -6.32 12.90
C ASN A 174 -15.18 -5.96 14.26
N ASP A 175 -14.07 -6.59 14.57
CA ASP A 175 -13.36 -6.44 15.84
C ASP A 175 -11.97 -5.85 15.62
N CYS A 176 -11.84 -4.56 15.88
CA CYS A 176 -10.60 -3.80 15.76
C CYS A 176 -9.87 -3.61 17.11
N SER A 177 -10.23 -4.39 18.13
CA SER A 177 -9.48 -4.37 19.38
C SER A 177 -8.09 -4.99 19.22
N THR A 178 -7.09 -4.30 19.72
CA THR A 178 -5.69 -4.77 19.71
C THR A 178 -5.32 -5.55 20.96
N THR A 179 -6.28 -5.82 21.88
CA THR A 179 -5.98 -6.35 23.23
C THR A 179 -6.89 -7.46 23.70
N ASP A 180 -8.01 -7.73 23.06
CA ASP A 180 -9.05 -8.66 23.58
C ASP A 180 -8.91 -10.11 23.11
N GLY A 181 -7.94 -10.41 22.25
CA GLY A 181 -7.69 -11.75 21.73
C GLY A 181 -8.35 -12.06 20.39
N GLY A 182 -9.04 -11.10 19.75
CA GLY A 182 -9.51 -11.17 18.37
C GLY A 182 -8.36 -11.26 17.37
N LEU A 183 -8.66 -11.32 16.07
CA LEU A 183 -7.63 -11.47 15.04
C LEU A 183 -6.65 -10.31 15.04
N LEU A 184 -7.13 -9.07 15.18
CA LEU A 184 -6.26 -7.91 15.22
C LEU A 184 -5.35 -7.89 16.45
N ALA A 185 -5.84 -8.35 17.60
CA ALA A 185 -5.00 -8.52 18.79
C ALA A 185 -3.92 -9.58 18.57
N GLN A 186 -4.24 -10.67 17.88
CA GLN A 186 -3.27 -11.70 17.49
C GLN A 186 -2.21 -11.14 16.53
N GLU A 187 -2.62 -10.38 15.51
CA GLU A 187 -1.70 -9.71 14.60
C GLU A 187 -0.80 -8.71 15.32
N THR A 188 -1.35 -7.89 16.20
CA THR A 188 -0.57 -6.95 17.02
C THR A 188 0.46 -7.66 17.89
N GLN A 189 0.09 -8.80 18.49
CA GLN A 189 1.02 -9.62 19.27
C GLN A 189 2.07 -10.30 18.39
N TRP A 190 1.67 -10.76 17.19
CA TRP A 190 2.57 -11.31 16.20
C TRP A 190 3.59 -10.25 15.76
N LEU A 191 3.15 -9.04 15.41
CA LEU A 191 4.02 -7.93 15.02
C LEU A 191 5.05 -7.62 16.12
N ALA A 192 4.61 -7.55 17.40
CA ALA A 192 5.52 -7.31 18.51
C ALA A 192 6.59 -8.41 18.63
N THR A 193 6.23 -9.67 18.37
CA THR A 193 7.12 -10.82 18.43
C THR A 193 8.08 -10.84 17.24
N ASP A 194 7.56 -10.56 16.04
CA ASP A 194 8.32 -10.51 14.79
C ASP A 194 9.40 -9.43 14.86
N LEU A 195 9.03 -8.20 15.24
CA LEU A 195 9.98 -7.09 15.43
C LEU A 195 11.05 -7.39 16.49
N ALA A 196 10.68 -8.04 17.59
CA ALA A 196 11.63 -8.44 18.64
C ALA A 196 12.61 -9.53 18.18
N SER A 197 12.19 -10.36 17.24
CA SER A 197 12.99 -11.47 16.70
C SER A 197 13.85 -11.05 15.51
N ASN A 198 13.52 -9.94 14.89
CA ASN A 198 14.23 -9.42 13.73
C ASN A 198 15.69 -9.08 14.06
N ARG A 199 16.58 -9.39 13.11
CA ARG A 199 18.04 -9.10 13.20
C ARG A 199 18.53 -8.24 12.05
N GLN A 200 17.63 -7.82 11.15
CA GLN A 200 17.99 -6.94 10.05
C GLN A 200 18.19 -5.50 10.54
N ALA A 201 19.05 -4.77 9.86
CA ALA A 201 19.41 -3.40 10.26
C ALA A 201 18.28 -2.39 10.00
N CYS A 202 17.40 -2.69 9.03
CA CYS A 202 16.39 -1.76 8.57
C CYS A 202 15.04 -2.45 8.49
N THR A 203 13.96 -1.76 8.85
CA THR A 203 12.60 -2.30 8.81
C THR A 203 11.68 -1.37 8.03
N ILE A 204 10.92 -1.93 7.10
CA ILE A 204 9.78 -1.31 6.43
C ILE A 204 8.52 -2.00 6.93
N ALA A 205 7.46 -1.25 7.21
CA ALA A 205 6.13 -1.82 7.40
C ALA A 205 5.16 -1.16 6.41
N TYR A 206 4.17 -1.92 5.95
CA TYR A 206 3.11 -1.39 5.10
C TYR A 206 1.77 -2.08 5.40
N TRP A 207 0.72 -1.30 5.21
CA TRP A 207 -0.69 -1.70 5.29
C TRP A 207 -1.52 -0.69 4.49
N HIS A 208 -2.79 -0.96 4.28
CA HIS A 208 -3.59 -0.15 3.37
C HIS A 208 -3.91 1.25 3.92
N GLN A 209 -4.79 1.41 4.92
CA GLN A 209 -5.22 2.71 5.41
C GLN A 209 -4.10 3.44 6.16
N PRO A 210 -3.75 4.68 5.77
CA PRO A 210 -2.67 5.42 6.40
C PRO A 210 -3.02 5.88 7.82
N THR A 211 -2.02 5.94 8.70
CA THR A 211 -2.18 6.54 10.03
C THR A 211 -2.31 8.07 9.95
N PHE A 212 -1.64 8.69 9.00
CA PHE A 212 -1.66 10.14 8.80
C PHE A 212 -1.97 10.45 7.34
N THR A 213 -2.89 11.41 7.09
CA THR A 213 -3.29 11.80 5.74
C THR A 213 -2.89 13.24 5.43
N ALA A 214 -2.84 13.60 4.15
CA ALA A 214 -2.49 14.96 3.73
C ALA A 214 -3.66 15.94 3.96
N ALA A 215 -4.89 15.46 3.98
CA ALA A 215 -6.09 16.26 4.13
C ALA A 215 -6.38 16.69 5.57
N ASP A 216 -5.76 16.03 6.56
CA ASP A 216 -6.09 16.27 7.96
C ASP A 216 -5.09 17.11 8.72
N PRO A 217 -5.58 18.06 9.54
CA PRO A 217 -4.74 18.59 10.59
C PRO A 217 -4.38 17.44 11.53
N VAL A 218 -3.14 17.43 12.00
CA VAL A 218 -2.74 16.54 13.09
C VAL A 218 -3.75 16.68 14.20
N SER A 219 -4.74 15.83 14.25
CA SER A 219 -5.61 15.71 15.41
C SER A 219 -4.86 14.84 16.40
N ALA A 220 -4.27 15.47 17.40
CA ALA A 220 -3.72 14.76 18.56
C ALA A 220 -4.80 14.01 19.35
N THR A 221 -6.03 14.06 18.89
CA THR A 221 -7.19 13.35 19.44
C THR A 221 -7.98 12.80 18.27
N LEU A 222 -7.69 11.58 17.89
CA LEU A 222 -8.48 10.77 16.96
C LEU A 222 -9.99 10.89 17.24
N PRO A 223 -10.80 10.68 16.25
CA PRO A 223 -10.64 10.39 14.83
C PRO A 223 -11.15 11.55 13.97
N ASN A 224 -10.71 11.70 12.71
CA ASN A 224 -11.33 12.67 11.82
C ASN A 224 -12.56 12.07 11.11
N PRO A 225 -13.78 12.56 11.39
CA PRO A 225 -15.00 12.04 10.79
C PRO A 225 -15.16 12.38 9.30
N SER A 226 -14.19 13.05 8.71
CA SER A 226 -14.28 13.50 7.32
C SER A 226 -13.52 12.65 6.34
N VAL A 227 -12.69 11.72 6.82
CA VAL A 227 -11.95 10.78 5.99
C VAL A 227 -12.49 9.38 6.26
N PRO A 228 -13.19 8.75 5.29
CA PRO A 228 -13.57 7.35 5.44
C PRO A 228 -12.30 6.51 5.63
N GLY A 229 -12.09 5.99 6.83
CA GLY A 229 -10.93 5.18 7.17
C GLY A 229 -10.12 5.68 8.38
N ALA A 230 -9.90 6.98 8.58
CA ALA A 230 -9.17 7.49 9.76
C ALA A 230 -10.01 7.49 11.03
N ASP A 231 -11.34 7.43 10.89
CA ASP A 231 -12.32 7.41 11.98
C ASP A 231 -12.71 6.05 12.43
N SER A 232 -12.29 5.11 11.68
CA SER A 232 -12.65 3.76 11.92
C SER A 232 -11.81 3.22 13.06
N ALA A 233 -12.27 2.18 13.62
CA ALA A 233 -11.55 1.33 14.53
C ALA A 233 -10.19 0.88 13.95
N GLU A 234 -10.01 0.89 12.62
CA GLU A 234 -8.76 0.67 11.91
C GLU A 234 -7.70 1.73 12.24
N GLY A 235 -8.07 3.00 12.30
CA GLY A 235 -7.14 4.06 12.69
C GLY A 235 -6.57 3.87 14.10
N LEU A 236 -7.38 3.38 15.05
CA LEU A 236 -6.93 3.03 16.40
C LEU A 236 -5.98 1.82 16.39
N ALA A 237 -6.20 0.88 15.50
CA ALA A 237 -5.33 -0.27 15.30
C ALA A 237 -3.97 0.17 14.75
N ALA A 238 -3.97 0.98 13.72
CA ALA A 238 -2.76 1.55 13.12
C ALA A 238 -1.93 2.34 14.14
N ASP A 239 -2.57 3.05 15.08
CA ASP A 239 -1.87 3.74 16.18
C ASP A 239 -1.12 2.77 17.10
N ALA A 240 -1.68 1.61 17.40
CA ALA A 240 -1.02 0.59 18.19
C ALA A 240 0.22 0.03 17.46
N TRP A 241 0.11 -0.21 16.16
CA TRP A 241 1.23 -0.67 15.33
C TRP A 241 2.31 0.39 15.19
N TRP A 242 1.91 1.66 14.99
CA TRP A 242 2.85 2.76 14.93
C TRP A 242 3.72 2.86 16.19
N LYS A 243 3.12 2.66 17.39
CA LYS A 243 3.85 2.62 18.66
C LYS A 243 4.86 1.48 18.73
N LEU A 244 4.50 0.29 18.24
CA LEU A 244 5.41 -0.86 18.18
C LEU A 244 6.56 -0.59 17.21
N LEU A 245 6.26 -0.12 16.01
CA LEU A 245 7.23 0.22 14.98
C LEU A 245 8.20 1.33 15.44
N TYR A 246 7.67 2.37 16.06
CA TYR A 246 8.48 3.46 16.61
C TYR A 246 9.45 2.96 17.69
N LYS A 247 8.96 2.13 18.63
CA LYS A 247 9.76 1.50 19.67
C LYS A 247 10.84 0.58 19.12
N SER A 248 10.57 -0.06 17.98
CA SER A 248 11.50 -0.97 17.30
C SER A 248 12.40 -0.27 16.28
N HIS A 249 12.38 1.07 16.24
CA HIS A 249 13.17 1.89 15.32
C HIS A 249 12.92 1.57 13.84
N ALA A 250 11.67 1.24 13.45
CA ALA A 250 11.32 1.03 12.06
C ALA A 250 11.75 2.23 11.18
N THR A 251 12.22 1.93 10.00
CA THR A 251 12.85 2.92 9.11
C THR A 251 11.82 3.75 8.37
N LEU A 252 10.76 3.12 7.83
CA LEU A 252 9.67 3.82 7.13
C LEU A 252 8.38 3.01 7.11
N VAL A 253 7.26 3.70 6.86
CA VAL A 253 5.93 3.13 6.68
C VAL A 253 5.41 3.52 5.29
N LEU A 254 4.74 2.56 4.62
CA LEU A 254 4.08 2.77 3.33
C LEU A 254 2.60 2.46 3.47
N ASN A 255 1.76 3.22 2.78
CA ASN A 255 0.31 3.03 2.75
C ASN A 255 -0.26 3.31 1.34
N GLY A 256 -1.46 2.77 1.07
CA GLY A 256 -2.35 3.10 -0.04
C GLY A 256 -3.55 3.90 0.44
N HIS A 257 -4.75 3.50 -0.02
CA HIS A 257 -6.08 3.95 0.37
C HIS A 257 -6.46 5.37 -0.07
N GLU A 258 -5.59 6.30 0.09
CA GLU A 258 -5.73 7.66 -0.40
C GLU A 258 -5.17 7.71 -1.82
N HIS A 259 -6.01 7.95 -2.81
CA HIS A 259 -5.64 7.84 -4.23
C HIS A 259 -4.77 9.00 -4.70
N TYR A 260 -3.66 9.22 -3.98
CA TYR A 260 -2.64 10.22 -4.32
C TYR A 260 -1.25 9.76 -3.87
N TYR A 261 -0.22 10.52 -4.22
CA TYR A 261 1.09 10.37 -3.62
C TYR A 261 1.31 11.45 -2.56
N ALA A 262 1.82 11.05 -1.38
CA ALA A 262 2.26 11.99 -0.36
C ALA A 262 3.45 11.46 0.43
N ARG A 263 4.36 12.36 0.81
CA ARG A 263 5.48 12.05 1.72
C ARG A 263 5.42 12.94 2.95
N PHE A 264 5.56 12.31 4.10
CA PHE A 264 5.52 12.95 5.40
C PHE A 264 6.90 13.00 6.04
N ARG A 265 7.09 14.01 6.90
CA ARG A 265 8.26 14.06 7.80
C ARG A 265 8.26 12.88 8.75
N PRO A 266 9.44 12.55 9.33
CA PRO A 266 9.49 11.59 10.43
C PRO A 266 8.61 12.01 11.61
N MET A 267 7.70 11.13 12.05
CA MET A 267 6.71 11.43 13.09
C MET A 267 6.80 10.44 14.25
N ASP A 268 6.54 10.95 15.46
CA ASP A 268 6.30 10.12 16.65
C ASP A 268 4.87 9.51 16.62
N PRO A 269 4.51 8.62 17.56
CA PRO A 269 3.17 8.04 17.60
C PRO A 269 2.02 9.03 17.85
N ALA A 270 2.30 10.25 18.25
CA ALA A 270 1.32 11.31 18.40
C ALA A 270 1.25 12.23 17.17
N GLY A 271 1.94 11.90 16.08
CA GLY A 271 1.98 12.69 14.86
C GLY A 271 2.86 13.95 14.95
N ASN A 272 3.70 14.10 15.98
CA ASN A 272 4.60 15.22 16.04
C ASN A 272 5.87 14.93 15.23
N TYR A 273 6.44 15.98 14.61
CA TYR A 273 7.71 15.88 13.94
C TYR A 273 8.83 15.48 14.90
N ASP A 274 9.41 14.32 14.69
CA ASP A 274 10.57 13.81 15.43
C ASP A 274 11.71 13.46 14.46
N PRO A 275 12.66 14.37 14.26
CA PRO A 275 13.75 14.13 13.31
C PRO A 275 14.76 13.06 13.75
N ARG A 276 14.69 12.61 15.00
CA ARG A 276 15.65 11.61 15.53
C ARG A 276 15.11 10.20 15.52
N ASN A 277 13.89 10.03 16.02
CA ASN A 277 13.30 8.70 16.21
C ASN A 277 12.00 8.51 15.43
N GLY A 278 11.43 9.58 14.86
CA GLY A 278 10.17 9.52 14.14
C GLY A 278 10.25 8.67 12.87
N ILE A 279 9.17 8.09 12.42
CA ILE A 279 9.08 7.27 11.22
C ILE A 279 8.52 8.14 10.08
N PRO A 280 9.20 8.26 8.93
CA PRO A 280 8.60 8.87 7.74
C PRO A 280 7.52 7.93 7.19
N GLN A 281 6.43 8.52 6.67
CA GLN A 281 5.36 7.82 6.00
C GLN A 281 5.32 8.25 4.53
N PHE A 282 4.98 7.31 3.66
CA PHE A 282 4.64 7.56 2.28
C PHE A 282 3.27 6.97 1.98
N ILE A 283 2.42 7.74 1.33
CA ILE A 283 1.19 7.26 0.70
C ILE A 283 1.47 7.12 -0.79
N VAL A 284 1.19 5.96 -1.35
CA VAL A 284 1.40 5.65 -2.77
C VAL A 284 0.17 4.96 -3.32
N GLY A 285 -0.99 5.60 -3.17
CA GLY A 285 -2.30 5.13 -3.65
C GLY A 285 -2.62 5.58 -5.08
N SER A 286 -1.60 5.73 -5.91
CA SER A 286 -1.74 6.23 -7.27
C SER A 286 -1.52 5.15 -8.33
N GLY A 287 -1.95 3.90 -8.03
CA GLY A 287 -1.68 2.71 -8.85
C GLY A 287 -2.54 2.58 -10.10
N GLY A 288 -3.76 3.09 -10.06
CA GLY A 288 -4.64 2.94 -11.24
C GLY A 288 -6.07 3.41 -11.04
N GLU A 289 -6.63 3.32 -9.83
CA GLU A 289 -7.97 3.86 -9.54
C GLU A 289 -7.97 5.39 -9.61
N ALA A 290 -9.17 5.98 -9.79
CA ALA A 290 -9.34 7.42 -9.98
C ALA A 290 -8.68 8.21 -8.84
N LEU A 291 -7.82 9.17 -9.20
CA LEU A 291 -7.10 9.97 -8.22
C LEU A 291 -8.05 10.86 -7.41
N ASP A 292 -7.83 10.90 -6.11
CA ASP A 292 -8.50 11.83 -5.20
C ASP A 292 -7.97 13.26 -5.37
N THR A 293 -8.80 14.23 -5.03
CA THR A 293 -8.36 15.62 -5.03
C THR A 293 -7.76 15.99 -3.68
N LEU A 294 -6.51 16.40 -3.68
CA LEU A 294 -5.83 16.90 -2.47
C LEU A 294 -6.43 18.22 -2.00
N ALA A 295 -6.97 18.20 -0.79
CA ALA A 295 -7.44 19.41 -0.15
C ALA A 295 -6.25 20.25 0.35
N THR A 296 -6.21 21.52 -0.02
CA THR A 296 -5.24 22.50 0.46
C THR A 296 -5.93 23.67 1.11
N ASN A 297 -5.24 24.33 2.03
CA ASN A 297 -5.65 25.60 2.61
C ASN A 297 -5.65 26.70 1.53
N ALA A 298 -6.26 27.85 1.86
CA ALA A 298 -6.33 28.99 0.94
C ALA A 298 -4.96 29.56 0.50
N ASP A 299 -3.90 29.28 1.26
CA ASP A 299 -2.52 29.66 0.94
C ASP A 299 -1.74 28.56 0.18
N GLY A 300 -2.41 27.45 -0.17
CA GLY A 300 -1.82 26.32 -0.88
C GLY A 300 -1.05 25.33 0.02
N SER A 301 -1.04 25.53 1.33
CA SER A 301 -0.45 24.58 2.26
C SER A 301 -1.38 23.38 2.50
N TYR A 302 -0.83 22.23 2.87
CA TYR A 302 -1.61 21.08 3.31
C TYR A 302 -2.12 21.27 4.74
N SER A 303 -3.29 20.69 5.05
CA SER A 303 -3.86 20.73 6.40
C SER A 303 -2.95 20.06 7.43
N ASN A 304 -2.31 18.94 7.05
CA ASN A 304 -1.31 18.30 7.90
C ASN A 304 0.07 18.95 7.70
N PRO A 305 0.63 19.61 8.72
CA PRO A 305 1.92 20.31 8.61
C PRO A 305 3.12 19.39 8.45
N ASN A 306 2.95 18.09 8.60
CA ASN A 306 4.00 17.10 8.38
C ASN A 306 4.12 16.65 6.92
N VAL A 307 3.20 17.00 6.05
CA VAL A 307 3.34 16.77 4.61
C VAL A 307 4.52 17.59 4.08
N VAL A 308 5.47 16.91 3.46
CA VAL A 308 6.62 17.52 2.79
C VAL A 308 6.29 17.85 1.35
N THR A 309 5.64 16.90 0.68
CA THR A 309 5.16 17.03 -0.69
C THR A 309 4.01 16.05 -0.92
N ALA A 310 3.08 16.41 -1.78
CA ALA A 310 2.02 15.54 -2.26
C ALA A 310 1.60 15.94 -3.69
N GLN A 311 0.95 15.02 -4.40
CA GLN A 311 0.40 15.27 -5.73
C GLN A 311 -0.77 14.32 -6.03
N ASP A 312 -1.76 14.81 -6.75
CA ASP A 312 -3.00 14.15 -7.18
C ASP A 312 -3.22 14.24 -8.70
N GLN A 313 -2.14 14.43 -9.47
CA GLN A 313 -2.21 14.70 -10.91
C GLN A 313 -1.57 13.59 -11.75
N ALA A 314 -0.81 12.69 -11.14
CA ALA A 314 -0.11 11.63 -11.84
C ALA A 314 -0.28 10.28 -11.13
N TYR A 315 -0.63 9.27 -11.90
CA TYR A 315 -0.41 7.87 -11.49
C TYR A 315 1.08 7.58 -11.43
N GLY A 316 1.49 6.63 -10.61
CA GLY A 316 2.91 6.31 -10.53
C GLY A 316 3.23 5.24 -9.50
N VAL A 317 4.48 4.85 -9.48
CA VAL A 317 5.04 3.84 -8.59
C VAL A 317 6.24 4.41 -7.85
N MET A 318 6.37 4.11 -6.58
CA MET A 318 7.56 4.47 -5.81
C MET A 318 8.63 3.39 -5.96
N LYS A 319 9.82 3.79 -6.38
CA LYS A 319 11.02 2.97 -6.33
C LYS A 319 11.76 3.23 -5.03
N LEU A 320 12.01 2.19 -4.26
CA LEU A 320 12.95 2.20 -3.14
C LEU A 320 14.22 1.43 -3.55
N THR A 321 15.37 2.06 -3.43
CA THR A 321 16.66 1.38 -3.53
C THR A 321 17.20 1.15 -2.14
N LEU A 322 17.29 -0.11 -1.74
CA LEU A 322 17.61 -0.56 -0.40
C LEU A 322 19.11 -0.92 -0.33
N HIS A 323 19.87 -0.17 0.46
CA HIS A 323 21.28 -0.42 0.75
C HIS A 323 21.43 -1.07 2.14
N GLU A 324 22.62 -1.44 2.52
CA GLU A 324 22.88 -2.14 3.78
C GLU A 324 22.35 -1.39 5.03
N HIS A 325 22.52 -0.05 5.07
CA HIS A 325 22.13 0.80 6.20
C HIS A 325 21.46 2.10 5.78
N SER A 326 20.98 2.19 4.53
CA SER A 326 20.35 3.37 3.98
C SER A 326 19.40 3.01 2.85
N TYR A 327 18.57 3.94 2.46
CA TYR A 327 17.71 3.81 1.29
C TYR A 327 17.63 5.11 0.52
N SER A 328 17.26 5.00 -0.74
CA SER A 328 16.78 6.12 -1.53
C SER A 328 15.39 5.82 -2.06
N TRP A 329 14.61 6.87 -2.25
CA TRP A 329 13.29 6.81 -2.88
C TRP A 329 13.27 7.66 -4.14
N ASP A 330 12.43 7.25 -5.08
CA ASP A 330 12.17 7.96 -6.31
C ASP A 330 10.73 7.63 -6.76
N TYR A 331 9.82 8.59 -6.59
CA TYR A 331 8.46 8.45 -7.13
C TYR A 331 8.51 8.67 -8.62
N GLN A 332 8.16 7.65 -9.39
CA GLN A 332 8.20 7.65 -10.83
C GLN A 332 6.79 7.69 -11.40
N PRO A 333 6.38 8.80 -12.01
CA PRO A 333 5.10 8.88 -12.71
C PRO A 333 5.01 7.82 -13.79
N ALA A 334 3.85 7.20 -13.91
CA ALA A 334 3.58 6.25 -14.98
C ALA A 334 3.72 6.94 -16.34
N LEU A 335 4.29 6.23 -17.31
CA LEU A 335 4.48 6.74 -18.66
C LEU A 335 3.13 7.12 -19.27
N ALA A 336 2.99 8.38 -19.60
CA ALA A 336 1.75 8.93 -20.10
C ALA A 336 1.53 8.60 -21.57
N GLY A 337 0.27 8.35 -21.91
CA GLY A 337 -0.17 8.36 -23.30
C GLY A 337 -0.08 9.75 -23.92
N PRO A 338 -0.32 9.88 -25.22
CA PRO A 338 -0.09 11.12 -25.99
C PRO A 338 -0.89 12.35 -25.52
N ASN A 339 -1.86 12.18 -24.62
CA ASN A 339 -2.70 13.25 -24.09
C ASN A 339 -2.41 13.59 -22.62
N ALA A 340 -1.38 13.02 -22.02
CA ALA A 340 -1.05 13.35 -20.64
C ALA A 340 -0.65 14.83 -20.49
N SER A 341 -1.02 15.44 -19.37
CA SER A 341 -0.57 16.79 -19.10
C SER A 341 0.95 16.78 -18.83
N ALA A 342 1.65 17.76 -19.38
CA ALA A 342 3.08 17.91 -19.13
C ALA A 342 3.39 18.10 -17.64
N THR A 343 2.44 18.63 -16.86
CA THR A 343 2.57 18.86 -15.43
C THR A 343 2.53 17.55 -14.65
N ALA A 344 1.63 16.63 -15.01
CA ALA A 344 1.56 15.31 -14.37
C ALA A 344 2.84 14.49 -14.61
N MET A 345 3.45 14.63 -15.79
CA MET A 345 4.69 13.92 -16.15
C MET A 345 5.96 14.52 -15.56
N SER A 346 5.92 15.78 -15.11
CA SER A 346 7.09 16.47 -14.58
C SER A 346 7.22 16.37 -13.06
N TYR A 347 6.22 15.81 -12.37
CA TYR A 347 6.33 15.62 -10.93
C TYR A 347 7.39 14.57 -10.61
N SER A 348 8.23 14.89 -9.65
CA SER A 348 9.19 13.95 -9.09
C SER A 348 9.41 14.26 -7.62
N ASP A 349 9.53 13.22 -6.82
CA ASP A 349 9.99 13.31 -5.44
C ASP A 349 11.02 12.22 -5.20
N SER A 350 12.24 12.63 -4.91
CA SER A 350 13.34 11.72 -4.67
C SER A 350 14.23 12.19 -3.53
N GLY A 351 14.93 11.25 -2.93
CA GLY A 351 15.87 11.55 -1.85
C GLY A 351 16.48 10.28 -1.29
N SER A 352 17.19 10.44 -0.17
CA SER A 352 17.81 9.32 0.55
C SER A 352 17.84 9.57 2.04
N ALA A 353 17.87 8.49 2.83
CA ALA A 353 18.02 8.54 4.28
C ALA A 353 18.72 7.27 4.79
N SER A 354 19.26 7.35 6.00
CA SER A 354 19.81 6.19 6.70
C SER A 354 18.69 5.41 7.41
N CYS A 355 18.93 4.11 7.61
CA CYS A 355 18.13 3.31 8.52
C CYS A 355 18.22 3.83 9.95
N ARG A 356 17.25 3.45 10.78
CA ARG A 356 17.13 3.90 12.17
C ARG A 356 17.54 2.85 13.22
N GLY A 357 17.93 1.67 12.73
CA GLY A 357 18.39 0.56 13.58
C GLY A 357 19.80 0.74 14.14
#